data_a7ec6c2087d8bdb663fa6ec36e9a518b
#
_entry.id   a7ec6c2087d8bdb663fa6ec36e9a518b
#
_cell.length_a   1.000
_cell.length_b   1.000
_cell.length_c   1.000
_cell.angle_alpha   90.00
_cell.angle_beta   90.00
_cell.angle_gamma   90.00
#
_symmetry.space_group_name_H-M   'P 1'
#
loop_
_entity.id
_entity.type
_entity.pdbx_description
1 polymer ?
#
loop_
_entity_poly.entity_id
_entity_poly.type
_entity_poly.pdbx_seq_one_letter_code
_entity_poly.pdbx_strand_id
1 'polypeptide(L)'
;GGAFTRRWTFDTNSSANSGKGYDGQGNHSLSVADVDNDGKDEIVYGAMTVDDNGSGLWTTRMGHGDAGHLGDLNPSRAGLEYFKVSEDSSKPGSWMADARTGQILWRTASGSDNGRGVAADIYAGSAGAEAWSASDTTLRSVTGALVGREPSSINFLSWWDGDTVRELLDGTRVDKYGTSGDTRLLTGSGVSSNNGTKATPALSGDILGDWREEVVWRTSDNRALRIYSTAHQTNTRIPTLLHDSQYRTALAWQNTAYNQPPHPSFFIGGNMPTPPRPSVYTP
;
A
#
# COMPACT_ATOMS: atom_id res chain seq x y z
N GLY A 1 -1.75 -30.05 14.29
CA GLY A 1 -2.13 -28.68 14.55
C GLY A 1 -1.40 -28.18 15.78
N GLY A 2 -0.59 -27.13 15.64
CA GLY A 2 0.06 -26.49 16.76
C GLY A 2 -0.90 -25.57 17.51
N ALA A 3 -0.67 -25.38 18.81
CA ALA A 3 -1.40 -24.39 19.59
C ALA A 3 -0.81 -22.98 19.33
N PHE A 4 -1.68 -21.98 19.22
CA PHE A 4 -1.25 -20.59 19.22
C PHE A 4 -0.81 -20.18 20.63
N THR A 5 0.36 -19.57 20.73
CA THR A 5 0.85 -18.98 21.99
C THR A 5 0.97 -17.47 21.82
N ARG A 6 0.27 -16.71 22.68
CA ARG A 6 0.39 -15.26 22.67
C ARG A 6 1.79 -14.87 23.14
N ARG A 7 2.54 -14.15 22.31
CA ARG A 7 3.89 -13.70 22.64
C ARG A 7 3.88 -12.41 23.45
N TRP A 8 3.05 -11.46 23.09
CA TRP A 8 2.88 -10.19 23.79
C TRP A 8 1.48 -9.61 23.56
N THR A 9 1.17 -8.55 24.23
CA THR A 9 -0.03 -7.71 24.03
C THR A 9 0.42 -6.26 24.10
N PHE A 10 0.12 -5.48 23.06
CA PHE A 10 0.26 -4.04 23.08
C PHE A 10 -1.09 -3.42 23.54
N ASP A 11 -1.07 -2.77 24.69
CA ASP A 11 -2.22 -2.10 25.27
C ASP A 11 -1.88 -0.61 25.46
N THR A 12 -2.59 0.27 24.74
CA THR A 12 -2.39 1.73 24.79
C THR A 12 -2.66 2.31 26.17
N ASN A 13 -3.50 1.66 26.99
CA ASN A 13 -3.86 2.07 28.34
C ASN A 13 -2.97 1.48 29.44
N SER A 14 -2.05 0.59 29.08
CA SER A 14 -1.08 0.05 30.05
C SER A 14 -0.24 1.15 30.67
N SER A 15 0.31 0.92 31.87
CA SER A 15 1.23 1.86 32.51
C SER A 15 2.47 2.17 31.67
N ALA A 16 2.86 1.26 30.76
CA ALA A 16 3.98 1.44 29.85
C ALA A 16 3.65 2.39 28.69
N ASN A 17 2.39 2.50 28.26
CA ASN A 17 1.97 3.21 27.04
C ASN A 17 1.05 4.41 27.30
N SER A 18 0.37 4.45 28.44
CA SER A 18 -0.53 5.54 28.82
C SER A 18 0.18 6.90 28.74
N GLY A 19 -0.46 7.87 28.07
CA GLY A 19 0.07 9.21 27.88
C GLY A 19 1.14 9.34 26.78
N LYS A 20 1.61 8.24 26.20
CA LYS A 20 2.61 8.28 25.09
C LYS A 20 2.00 8.65 23.75
N GLY A 21 0.67 8.65 23.63
CA GLY A 21 -0.06 9.09 22.43
C GLY A 21 -0.28 7.98 21.41
N TYR A 22 -0.34 6.74 21.84
CA TYR A 22 -0.73 5.59 21.00
C TYR A 22 -2.25 5.41 20.90
N ASP A 23 -2.98 5.95 21.86
CA ASP A 23 -4.43 5.87 21.90
C ASP A 23 -5.07 6.60 20.71
N GLY A 24 -6.06 5.96 20.05
CA GLY A 24 -6.76 6.50 18.89
C GLY A 24 -5.94 6.58 17.60
N GLN A 25 -4.79 5.90 17.51
CA GLN A 25 -3.91 5.98 16.34
C GLN A 25 -4.09 4.85 15.33
N GLY A 26 -4.88 3.82 15.62
CA GLY A 26 -5.11 2.69 14.73
C GLY A 26 -5.75 3.06 13.40
N ASN A 27 -5.84 2.09 12.49
CA ASN A 27 -6.35 2.28 11.13
C ASN A 27 -7.33 1.14 10.77
N HIS A 28 -8.06 1.27 9.65
CA HIS A 28 -8.82 0.18 9.04
C HIS A 28 -7.97 -0.77 8.19
N SER A 29 -6.68 -0.61 8.24
CA SER A 29 -5.68 -1.50 7.63
C SER A 29 -4.43 -1.53 8.48
N LEU A 30 -3.58 -2.52 8.29
CA LEU A 30 -2.25 -2.58 8.89
C LEU A 30 -1.23 -2.97 7.82
N SER A 31 0.04 -2.71 8.11
CA SER A 31 1.16 -3.20 7.30
C SER A 31 2.19 -3.86 8.21
N VAL A 32 2.91 -4.83 7.68
CA VAL A 32 3.93 -5.58 8.40
C VAL A 32 5.21 -5.56 7.56
N ALA A 33 6.29 -5.07 8.12
CA ALA A 33 7.61 -5.03 7.48
C ALA A 33 8.72 -4.74 8.50
N ASP A 34 9.94 -5.13 8.18
CA ASP A 34 11.16 -4.74 8.90
C ASP A 34 11.48 -3.26 8.61
N VAL A 35 10.92 -2.35 9.43
CA VAL A 35 11.07 -0.90 9.19
C VAL A 35 12.35 -0.32 9.80
N ASP A 36 12.96 -1.00 10.75
CA ASP A 36 14.17 -0.51 11.42
C ASP A 36 15.45 -1.27 11.04
N ASN A 37 15.32 -2.30 10.17
CA ASN A 37 16.38 -3.15 9.64
C ASN A 37 17.06 -4.02 10.72
N ASP A 38 16.32 -4.52 11.69
CA ASP A 38 16.82 -5.47 12.69
C ASP A 38 16.63 -6.95 12.25
N GLY A 39 15.97 -7.17 11.11
CA GLY A 39 15.70 -8.49 10.53
C GLY A 39 14.39 -9.11 11.02
N LYS A 40 13.55 -8.36 11.71
CA LYS A 40 12.22 -8.76 12.16
C LYS A 40 11.18 -7.73 11.72
N ASP A 41 9.94 -8.16 11.63
CA ASP A 41 8.87 -7.30 11.14
C ASP A 41 8.16 -6.55 12.27
N GLU A 42 7.94 -5.25 12.10
CA GLU A 42 7.09 -4.38 12.88
C GLU A 42 5.67 -4.35 12.35
N ILE A 43 4.75 -3.94 13.21
CA ILE A 43 3.35 -3.69 12.84
C ILE A 43 3.11 -2.19 12.74
N VAL A 44 3.01 -1.67 11.51
CA VAL A 44 2.59 -0.29 11.24
C VAL A 44 1.06 -0.25 11.23
N TYR A 45 0.47 0.38 12.24
CA TYR A 45 -0.97 0.39 12.45
C TYR A 45 -1.51 1.82 12.56
N GLY A 46 -1.80 2.40 11.42
CA GLY A 46 -2.28 3.78 11.35
C GLY A 46 -1.18 4.81 11.64
N ALA A 47 -1.40 5.65 12.63
CA ALA A 47 -0.46 6.70 13.01
C ALA A 47 0.53 6.26 14.11
N MET A 48 0.77 4.95 14.22
CA MET A 48 1.71 4.35 15.18
C MET A 48 2.34 3.08 14.62
N THR A 49 3.44 2.67 15.23
CA THR A 49 4.12 1.38 14.96
C THR A 49 4.43 0.67 16.27
N VAL A 50 4.24 -0.64 16.25
CA VAL A 50 4.59 -1.56 17.33
C VAL A 50 5.73 -2.43 16.85
N ASP A 51 6.79 -2.47 17.64
CA ASP A 51 8.00 -3.26 17.43
C ASP A 51 7.73 -4.77 17.58
N ASP A 52 8.56 -5.61 16.98
CA ASP A 52 8.50 -7.08 17.01
C ASP A 52 8.42 -7.67 18.43
N ASN A 53 8.99 -6.97 19.39
CA ASN A 53 9.00 -7.34 20.80
C ASN A 53 7.73 -6.90 21.55
N GLY A 54 6.80 -6.21 20.90
CA GLY A 54 5.53 -5.73 21.48
C GLY A 54 5.63 -4.39 22.20
N SER A 55 6.74 -3.66 22.10
CA SER A 55 6.81 -2.27 22.57
C SER A 55 6.39 -1.29 21.49
N GLY A 56 5.95 -0.09 21.88
CA GLY A 56 5.66 0.96 20.91
C GLY A 56 6.95 1.57 20.36
N LEU A 57 7.11 1.55 19.03
CA LEU A 57 8.28 2.10 18.37
C LEU A 57 8.13 3.62 18.18
N TRP A 58 7.05 4.06 17.56
CA TRP A 58 6.73 5.48 17.38
C TRP A 58 5.23 5.75 17.26
N THR A 59 4.84 7.01 17.43
CA THR A 59 3.51 7.52 17.13
C THR A 59 3.62 8.93 16.56
N THR A 60 2.91 9.21 15.48
CA THR A 60 2.83 10.55 14.88
C THR A 60 1.75 11.42 15.52
N ARG A 61 0.83 10.83 16.26
CA ARG A 61 -0.36 11.48 16.84
C ARG A 61 -1.30 12.10 15.79
N MET A 62 -1.25 11.58 14.55
CA MET A 62 -2.09 12.08 13.45
C MET A 62 -3.46 11.42 13.39
N GLY A 63 -3.79 10.56 14.37
CA GLY A 63 -5.12 9.98 14.55
C GLY A 63 -5.45 8.81 13.63
N HIS A 64 -6.68 8.35 13.76
CA HIS A 64 -7.27 7.25 13.00
C HIS A 64 -7.38 7.54 11.50
N GLY A 65 -7.56 6.49 10.68
CA GLY A 65 -7.80 6.63 9.23
C GLY A 65 -8.06 5.30 8.53
N ASP A 66 -8.36 5.38 7.24
CA ASP A 66 -8.87 4.27 6.43
C ASP A 66 -7.79 3.56 5.62
N ALA A 67 -6.77 4.27 5.15
CA ALA A 67 -5.78 3.71 4.23
C ALA A 67 -4.35 4.09 4.64
N GLY A 68 -3.44 3.16 4.41
CA GLY A 68 -2.01 3.36 4.63
C GLY A 68 -1.19 2.47 3.69
N HIS A 69 -0.09 2.99 3.19
CA HIS A 69 0.79 2.33 2.24
C HIS A 69 2.22 2.37 2.73
N LEU A 70 2.78 1.21 3.03
CA LEU A 70 4.15 1.02 3.50
C LEU A 70 4.98 0.34 2.41
N GLY A 71 6.07 0.97 2.00
CA GLY A 71 6.98 0.41 1.00
C GLY A 71 8.19 1.31 0.78
N ASP A 72 9.12 0.87 -0.05
CA ASP A 72 10.14 1.73 -0.63
C ASP A 72 9.46 2.60 -1.69
N LEU A 73 8.97 3.78 -1.27
CA LEU A 73 8.26 4.72 -2.14
C LEU A 73 9.20 5.78 -2.73
N ASN A 74 10.36 5.99 -2.11
CA ASN A 74 11.35 6.97 -2.52
C ASN A 74 12.72 6.33 -2.76
N PRO A 75 13.04 5.89 -3.98
CA PRO A 75 14.32 5.22 -4.27
C PRO A 75 15.55 6.12 -4.07
N SER A 76 15.37 7.40 -3.85
CA SER A 76 16.47 8.34 -3.53
C SER A 76 16.76 8.43 -2.02
N ARG A 77 16.03 7.69 -1.20
CA ARG A 77 16.13 7.70 0.26
C ARG A 77 16.28 6.27 0.77
N ALA A 78 17.14 6.04 1.73
CA ALA A 78 17.29 4.73 2.34
C ALA A 78 16.13 4.44 3.33
N GLY A 79 15.63 3.22 3.31
CA GLY A 79 14.54 2.76 4.18
C GLY A 79 13.18 2.88 3.52
N LEU A 80 12.14 2.58 4.27
CA LEU A 80 10.75 2.60 3.80
C LEU A 80 10.07 3.91 4.15
N GLU A 81 9.09 4.29 3.35
CA GLU A 81 8.14 5.35 3.65
C GLU A 81 6.77 4.79 3.95
N TYR A 82 6.02 5.54 4.75
CA TYR A 82 4.62 5.25 5.05
C TYR A 82 3.74 6.44 4.69
N PHE A 83 2.87 6.24 3.69
CA PHE A 83 1.80 7.18 3.34
C PHE A 83 0.51 6.81 4.05
N LYS A 84 -0.19 7.80 4.61
CA LYS A 84 -1.47 7.59 5.31
C LYS A 84 -2.45 8.71 5.02
N VAL A 85 -3.74 8.35 4.99
CA VAL A 85 -4.87 9.29 5.01
C VAL A 85 -5.52 9.31 6.38
N SER A 86 -6.06 10.45 6.79
CA SER A 86 -6.69 10.65 8.09
C SER A 86 -8.21 10.81 7.96
N GLU A 87 -8.95 10.24 8.90
CA GLU A 87 -10.39 10.38 9.02
C GLU A 87 -10.78 11.60 9.90
N ASP A 88 -9.90 11.96 10.84
CA ASP A 88 -10.11 13.10 11.73
C ASP A 88 -9.87 14.41 11.00
N SER A 89 -10.93 15.20 10.80
CA SER A 89 -10.89 16.50 10.11
C SER A 89 -10.03 17.57 10.80
N SER A 90 -9.66 17.38 12.06
CA SER A 90 -8.72 18.24 12.79
C SER A 90 -7.26 17.94 12.48
N LYS A 91 -6.97 16.82 11.80
CA LYS A 91 -5.64 16.34 11.42
C LYS A 91 -5.34 16.65 9.95
N PRO A 92 -4.08 16.61 9.52
CA PRO A 92 -3.75 16.63 8.11
C PRO A 92 -4.50 15.55 7.34
N GLY A 93 -5.09 15.88 6.18
CA GLY A 93 -5.89 14.94 5.38
C GLY A 93 -5.07 13.75 4.91
N SER A 94 -3.81 13.97 4.54
CA SER A 94 -2.84 12.92 4.22
C SER A 94 -1.42 13.34 4.60
N TRP A 95 -0.53 12.37 4.77
CA TRP A 95 0.86 12.62 5.12
C TRP A 95 1.76 11.45 4.73
N MET A 96 3.04 11.74 4.58
CA MET A 96 4.13 10.78 4.36
C MET A 96 5.10 10.86 5.52
N ALA A 97 5.54 9.72 6.01
CA ALA A 97 6.55 9.63 7.07
C ALA A 97 7.66 8.66 6.71
N ASP A 98 8.81 8.85 7.34
CA ASP A 98 9.84 7.84 7.49
C ASP A 98 9.29 6.68 8.32
N ALA A 99 9.26 5.48 7.76
CA ALA A 99 8.63 4.33 8.42
C ALA A 99 9.43 3.84 9.65
N ARG A 100 10.73 4.08 9.69
CA ARG A 100 11.59 3.70 10.81
C ARG A 100 11.36 4.56 12.05
N THR A 101 11.14 5.86 11.86
CA THR A 101 11.15 6.85 12.95
C THR A 101 9.81 7.52 13.21
N GLY A 102 8.86 7.42 12.28
CA GLY A 102 7.62 8.19 12.30
C GLY A 102 7.81 9.68 11.99
N GLN A 103 9.01 10.12 11.58
CA GLN A 103 9.25 11.51 11.19
C GLN A 103 8.41 11.88 9.97
N ILE A 104 7.57 12.92 10.11
CA ILE A 104 6.76 13.43 9.01
C ILE A 104 7.66 14.09 7.96
N LEU A 105 7.62 13.58 6.74
CA LEU A 105 8.35 14.10 5.58
C LEU A 105 7.57 15.25 4.91
N TRP A 106 6.27 15.07 4.75
CA TRP A 106 5.34 16.10 4.31
C TRP A 106 3.91 15.77 4.76
N ARG A 107 3.03 16.75 4.70
CA ARG A 107 1.61 16.62 5.04
C ARG A 107 0.77 17.64 4.29
N THR A 108 -0.49 17.32 4.05
CA THR A 108 -1.49 18.27 3.54
C THR A 108 -2.09 19.11 4.66
N ALA A 109 -2.92 20.09 4.29
CA ALA A 109 -3.73 20.79 5.27
C ALA A 109 -4.72 19.84 5.97
N SER A 110 -5.23 20.23 7.12
CA SER A 110 -6.40 19.58 7.74
C SER A 110 -7.64 19.86 6.89
N GLY A 111 -8.60 18.95 6.92
CA GLY A 111 -9.75 19.07 6.02
C GLY A 111 -10.96 18.27 6.47
N SER A 112 -11.26 17.18 5.80
CA SER A 112 -12.42 16.34 6.00
C SER A 112 -11.98 14.90 6.30
N ASP A 113 -12.93 14.06 6.62
CA ASP A 113 -12.77 12.62 6.55
C ASP A 113 -12.26 12.22 5.15
N ASN A 114 -11.06 11.67 5.12
CA ASN A 114 -10.36 11.31 3.90
C ASN A 114 -10.38 9.78 3.75
N GLY A 115 -11.55 9.26 3.41
CA GLY A 115 -11.86 7.82 3.48
C GLY A 115 -10.98 6.90 2.62
N ARG A 116 -10.21 7.43 1.65
CA ARG A 116 -9.29 6.64 0.81
C ARG A 116 -8.12 7.48 0.32
N GLY A 117 -7.06 6.77 -0.01
CA GLY A 117 -5.88 7.32 -0.67
C GLY A 117 -4.94 6.18 -1.01
N VAL A 118 -4.07 6.41 -1.96
CA VAL A 118 -3.10 5.44 -2.47
C VAL A 118 -1.75 6.10 -2.70
N ALA A 119 -0.69 5.29 -2.65
CA ALA A 119 0.66 5.70 -3.01
C ALA A 119 1.36 4.60 -3.80
N ALA A 120 1.85 4.93 -4.97
CA ALA A 120 2.76 4.14 -5.80
C ALA A 120 3.24 4.98 -6.98
N ASP A 121 4.29 4.53 -7.66
CA ASP A 121 4.69 5.13 -8.94
C ASP A 121 3.64 4.79 -10.02
N ILE A 122 2.91 5.80 -10.47
CA ILE A 122 1.92 5.71 -11.57
C ILE A 122 2.25 6.66 -12.71
N TYR A 123 3.28 7.51 -12.55
CA TYR A 123 3.64 8.55 -13.52
C TYR A 123 5.16 8.59 -13.73
N ALA A 124 5.63 7.96 -14.79
CA ALA A 124 7.06 7.91 -15.16
C ALA A 124 7.73 9.29 -15.37
N GLY A 125 6.98 10.38 -15.39
CA GLY A 125 7.49 11.75 -15.48
C GLY A 125 7.92 12.35 -14.14
N SER A 126 7.70 11.67 -13.04
CA SER A 126 8.11 12.02 -11.68
C SER A 126 9.03 10.92 -11.13
N ALA A 127 9.92 11.25 -10.24
CA ALA A 127 10.82 10.26 -9.64
C ALA A 127 10.24 9.75 -8.31
N GLY A 128 10.21 8.44 -8.15
CA GLY A 128 9.61 7.78 -6.98
C GLY A 128 8.09 7.71 -7.08
N ALA A 129 7.46 7.23 -6.02
CA ALA A 129 6.00 7.08 -5.98
C ALA A 129 5.26 8.41 -5.97
N GLU A 130 4.06 8.42 -6.53
CA GLU A 130 3.07 9.44 -6.28
C GLU A 130 2.15 9.06 -5.12
N ALA A 131 1.49 10.07 -4.55
CA ALA A 131 0.48 9.90 -3.52
C ALA A 131 -0.70 10.86 -3.75
N TRP A 132 -1.92 10.37 -3.52
CA TRP A 132 -3.14 11.15 -3.61
C TRP A 132 -4.24 10.55 -2.75
N SER A 133 -5.27 11.32 -2.47
CA SER A 133 -6.34 10.91 -1.56
C SER A 133 -7.67 11.53 -1.97
N ALA A 134 -8.76 11.11 -1.38
CA ALA A 134 -10.11 11.59 -1.67
C ALA A 134 -10.29 13.11 -1.45
N SER A 135 -9.42 13.76 -0.72
CA SER A 135 -9.45 15.22 -0.51
C SER A 135 -8.47 15.99 -1.38
N ASP A 136 -7.64 15.32 -2.18
CA ASP A 136 -6.74 15.96 -3.12
C ASP A 136 -7.46 16.27 -4.43
N THR A 137 -7.01 17.33 -5.10
CA THR A 137 -7.41 17.68 -6.46
C THR A 137 -6.26 17.52 -7.46
N THR A 138 -5.13 17.00 -6.98
CA THR A 138 -3.85 16.91 -7.70
C THR A 138 -3.09 15.68 -7.27
N LEU A 139 -2.19 15.24 -8.15
CA LEU A 139 -1.21 14.19 -7.85
C LEU A 139 0.02 14.79 -7.19
N ARG A 140 0.49 14.19 -6.11
CA ARG A 140 1.71 14.60 -5.38
C ARG A 140 2.83 13.61 -5.63
N SER A 141 4.05 14.11 -5.79
CA SER A 141 5.24 13.27 -5.75
C SER A 141 5.50 12.73 -4.34
N VAL A 142 6.41 11.80 -4.23
CA VAL A 142 6.87 11.26 -2.93
C VAL A 142 7.42 12.34 -1.98
N THR A 143 7.83 13.50 -2.50
CA THR A 143 8.30 14.65 -1.71
C THR A 143 7.18 15.65 -1.37
N GLY A 144 5.94 15.38 -1.78
CA GLY A 144 4.77 16.24 -1.55
C GLY A 144 4.56 17.34 -2.58
N ALA A 145 5.43 17.49 -3.58
CA ALA A 145 5.26 18.45 -4.67
C ALA A 145 4.11 18.07 -5.60
N LEU A 146 3.40 19.05 -6.18
CA LEU A 146 2.34 18.79 -7.13
C LEU A 146 2.94 18.48 -8.50
N VAL A 147 2.59 17.31 -9.07
CA VAL A 147 3.23 16.81 -10.30
C VAL A 147 2.23 16.45 -11.40
N GLY A 148 0.94 16.42 -11.12
CA GLY A 148 -0.06 16.06 -12.11
C GLY A 148 -1.49 16.33 -11.67
N ARG A 149 -2.45 15.95 -12.50
CA ARG A 149 -3.86 15.95 -12.15
C ARG A 149 -4.19 14.81 -11.19
N GLU A 150 -5.27 14.93 -10.47
CA GLU A 150 -5.82 13.83 -9.70
C GLU A 150 -6.18 12.64 -10.61
N PRO A 151 -5.77 11.40 -10.29
CA PRO A 151 -6.25 10.20 -10.97
C PRO A 151 -7.76 9.98 -10.78
N SER A 152 -8.39 9.23 -11.70
CA SER A 152 -9.83 8.92 -11.62
C SER A 152 -10.22 7.93 -10.53
N SER A 153 -9.26 7.35 -9.83
CA SER A 153 -9.44 6.31 -8.82
C SER A 153 -8.52 6.55 -7.62
N ILE A 154 -9.00 6.18 -6.44
CA ILE A 154 -8.31 6.32 -5.15
C ILE A 154 -8.31 5.03 -4.33
N ASN A 155 -8.75 3.90 -4.91
CA ASN A 155 -9.08 2.72 -4.13
C ASN A 155 -7.98 1.68 -4.10
N PHE A 156 -7.36 1.36 -5.25
CA PHE A 156 -6.41 0.26 -5.36
C PHE A 156 -5.47 0.43 -6.55
N LEU A 157 -4.44 -0.40 -6.63
CA LEU A 157 -3.40 -0.37 -7.66
C LEU A 157 -2.98 -1.79 -8.04
N SER A 158 -2.45 -1.96 -9.26
CA SER A 158 -1.91 -3.24 -9.73
C SER A 158 -0.81 -3.00 -10.76
N TRP A 159 0.27 -3.80 -10.77
CA TRP A 159 1.19 -3.87 -11.91
C TRP A 159 0.53 -4.74 -12.98
N TRP A 160 -0.05 -4.11 -13.99
CA TRP A 160 -0.88 -4.79 -14.97
C TRP A 160 -0.28 -4.85 -16.37
N ASP A 161 0.23 -3.77 -16.90
CA ASP A 161 0.73 -3.73 -18.27
C ASP A 161 2.20 -4.15 -18.39
N GLY A 162 2.90 -3.70 -19.42
CA GLY A 162 4.26 -4.13 -19.72
C GLY A 162 5.37 -3.25 -19.13
N ASP A 163 5.04 -2.14 -18.50
CA ASP A 163 6.01 -1.24 -17.87
C ASP A 163 5.98 -1.33 -16.34
N THR A 164 6.85 -0.61 -15.65
CA THR A 164 7.04 -0.72 -14.20
C THR A 164 6.21 0.25 -13.37
N VAL A 165 5.47 1.19 -13.99
CA VAL A 165 4.54 2.02 -13.25
C VAL A 165 3.22 1.29 -13.03
N ARG A 166 2.58 1.51 -11.89
CA ARG A 166 1.35 0.82 -11.51
C ARG A 166 0.12 1.42 -12.19
N GLU A 167 -0.85 0.56 -12.46
CA GLU A 167 -2.16 0.95 -12.93
C GLU A 167 -3.14 1.16 -11.79
N LEU A 168 -4.14 2.02 -12.05
CA LEU A 168 -5.27 2.27 -11.18
C LEU A 168 -6.23 1.08 -11.24
N LEU A 169 -6.52 0.48 -10.10
CA LEU A 169 -7.50 -0.61 -9.97
C LEU A 169 -8.68 -0.14 -9.14
N ASP A 170 -9.87 -0.09 -9.75
CA ASP A 170 -11.08 0.37 -9.07
C ASP A 170 -12.32 -0.38 -9.55
N GLY A 171 -13.12 -0.87 -8.63
CA GLY A 171 -14.27 -1.69 -8.96
C GLY A 171 -13.84 -2.95 -9.70
N THR A 172 -14.25 -3.06 -10.96
CA THR A 172 -13.87 -4.17 -11.84
C THR A 172 -13.11 -3.69 -13.07
N ARG A 173 -12.29 -2.65 -12.92
CA ARG A 173 -11.56 -2.02 -14.02
C ARG A 173 -10.12 -1.74 -13.67
N VAL A 174 -9.27 -1.75 -14.68
CA VAL A 174 -7.87 -1.34 -14.62
C VAL A 174 -7.67 -0.21 -15.61
N ASP A 175 -7.12 0.91 -15.15
CA ASP A 175 -6.86 2.10 -15.94
C ASP A 175 -5.39 2.53 -15.82
N LYS A 176 -4.79 2.93 -16.94
CA LYS A 176 -3.47 3.56 -16.97
C LYS A 176 -3.62 5.06 -16.73
N TYR A 177 -2.87 5.59 -15.76
CA TYR A 177 -2.81 7.03 -15.56
C TYR A 177 -2.19 7.74 -16.77
N GLY A 178 -2.76 8.86 -17.16
CA GLY A 178 -2.23 9.76 -18.16
C GLY A 178 -2.46 11.22 -17.77
N THR A 179 -1.56 12.11 -18.12
CA THR A 179 -1.61 13.53 -17.75
C THR A 179 -2.84 14.27 -18.31
N SER A 180 -3.42 13.76 -19.40
CA SER A 180 -4.63 14.32 -20.04
C SER A 180 -5.90 13.53 -19.75
N GLY A 181 -5.80 12.37 -19.11
CA GLY A 181 -6.93 11.48 -18.82
C GLY A 181 -6.44 10.04 -18.69
N ASP A 182 -7.18 9.21 -17.95
CA ASP A 182 -6.84 7.80 -17.76
C ASP A 182 -7.31 6.96 -18.94
N THR A 183 -6.54 5.92 -19.28
CA THR A 183 -6.85 5.00 -20.38
C THR A 183 -7.29 3.66 -19.85
N ARG A 184 -8.48 3.18 -20.23
CA ARG A 184 -8.99 1.87 -19.84
C ARG A 184 -8.17 0.74 -20.47
N LEU A 185 -7.58 -0.13 -19.63
CA LEU A 185 -6.87 -1.35 -20.05
C LEU A 185 -7.74 -2.60 -19.90
N LEU A 186 -8.57 -2.67 -18.84
CA LEU A 186 -9.45 -3.81 -18.58
C LEU A 186 -10.77 -3.36 -17.99
N THR A 187 -11.85 -4.03 -18.43
CA THR A 187 -13.13 -4.07 -17.72
C THR A 187 -13.52 -5.51 -17.48
N GLY A 188 -13.58 -5.92 -16.22
CA GLY A 188 -14.02 -7.26 -15.82
C GLY A 188 -15.51 -7.46 -16.11
N SER A 189 -15.85 -8.53 -16.81
CA SER A 189 -17.23 -8.89 -17.15
C SER A 189 -17.75 -10.03 -16.27
N GLY A 190 -18.99 -9.91 -15.78
CA GLY A 190 -19.64 -10.92 -14.94
C GLY A 190 -18.98 -11.10 -13.57
N VAL A 191 -18.29 -10.08 -13.09
CA VAL A 191 -17.63 -10.04 -11.77
C VAL A 191 -18.04 -8.80 -10.99
N SER A 192 -17.73 -8.78 -9.71
CA SER A 192 -18.02 -7.65 -8.82
C SER A 192 -16.88 -7.43 -7.84
N SER A 193 -16.66 -6.16 -7.48
CA SER A 193 -15.74 -5.76 -6.42
C SER A 193 -16.34 -6.04 -5.03
N ASN A 194 -15.49 -5.88 -4.02
CA ASN A 194 -15.83 -6.01 -2.60
C ASN A 194 -15.84 -4.64 -1.89
N ASN A 195 -16.24 -4.62 -0.63
CA ASN A 195 -16.16 -3.47 0.28
C ASN A 195 -16.92 -2.21 -0.17
N GLY A 196 -18.02 -2.37 -0.91
CA GLY A 196 -18.90 -1.26 -1.31
C GLY A 196 -18.16 -0.15 -2.04
N THR A 197 -18.19 1.06 -1.50
CA THR A 197 -17.54 2.24 -2.10
C THR A 197 -16.01 2.16 -2.12
N LYS A 198 -15.39 1.30 -1.32
CA LYS A 198 -13.95 1.04 -1.37
C LYS A 198 -13.54 0.24 -2.60
N ALA A 199 -14.50 -0.47 -3.22
CA ALA A 199 -14.44 -1.06 -4.56
C ALA A 199 -13.18 -1.91 -4.84
N THR A 200 -12.76 -2.70 -3.85
CA THR A 200 -11.52 -3.48 -3.89
C THR A 200 -11.70 -4.86 -4.53
N PRO A 201 -10.66 -5.49 -5.09
CA PRO A 201 -10.71 -6.88 -5.52
C PRO A 201 -10.82 -7.83 -4.32
N ALA A 202 -11.07 -9.11 -4.55
CA ALA A 202 -10.93 -10.15 -3.53
C ALA A 202 -9.46 -10.40 -3.19
N LEU A 203 -8.58 -10.32 -4.19
CA LEU A 203 -7.12 -10.38 -4.06
C LEU A 203 -6.49 -9.72 -5.28
N SER A 204 -5.35 -9.06 -5.12
CA SER A 204 -4.44 -8.72 -6.20
C SER A 204 -3.01 -9.05 -5.79
N GLY A 205 -2.24 -9.64 -6.70
CA GLY A 205 -0.85 -9.98 -6.45
C GLY A 205 -0.24 -10.84 -7.53
N ASP A 206 1.08 -10.92 -7.54
CA ASP A 206 1.88 -11.76 -8.44
C ASP A 206 1.75 -13.24 -8.08
N ILE A 207 0.60 -13.85 -8.39
CA ILE A 207 0.31 -15.26 -8.07
C ILE A 207 0.77 -16.22 -9.18
N LEU A 208 1.02 -15.74 -10.40
CA LEU A 208 1.58 -16.53 -11.49
C LEU A 208 3.11 -16.44 -11.58
N GLY A 209 3.74 -15.52 -10.83
CA GLY A 209 5.20 -15.46 -10.65
C GLY A 209 5.94 -14.75 -11.76
N ASP A 210 5.31 -13.82 -12.47
CA ASP A 210 5.93 -13.05 -13.55
C ASP A 210 6.12 -11.55 -13.22
N TRP A 211 6.04 -11.19 -11.92
CA TRP A 211 6.07 -9.88 -11.27
C TRP A 211 4.83 -8.99 -11.49
N ARG A 212 4.09 -9.21 -12.55
CA ARG A 212 2.82 -8.51 -12.74
C ARG A 212 1.75 -9.15 -11.88
N GLU A 213 0.77 -8.34 -11.48
CA GLU A 213 -0.22 -8.79 -10.51
C GLU A 213 -1.49 -9.30 -11.21
N GLU A 214 -1.92 -10.50 -10.82
CA GLU A 214 -3.26 -10.97 -11.14
C GLU A 214 -4.27 -10.27 -10.26
N VAL A 215 -5.47 -10.08 -10.82
CA VAL A 215 -6.61 -9.54 -10.08
C VAL A 215 -7.68 -10.61 -9.97
N VAL A 216 -8.09 -10.89 -8.74
CA VAL A 216 -9.14 -11.87 -8.44
C VAL A 216 -10.40 -11.14 -8.03
N TRP A 217 -11.48 -11.33 -8.77
CA TRP A 217 -12.81 -10.87 -8.40
C TRP A 217 -13.77 -12.03 -8.17
N ARG A 218 -14.74 -11.83 -7.28
CA ARG A 218 -15.87 -12.75 -7.18
C ARG A 218 -16.76 -12.63 -8.43
N THR A 219 -17.37 -13.71 -8.88
CA THR A 219 -18.43 -13.63 -9.90
C THR A 219 -19.66 -12.89 -9.36
N SER A 220 -20.42 -12.24 -10.24
CA SER A 220 -21.59 -11.46 -9.84
C SER A 220 -22.68 -12.28 -9.14
N ASP A 221 -22.70 -13.61 -9.37
CA ASP A 221 -23.59 -14.57 -8.69
C ASP A 221 -23.00 -15.13 -7.40
N ASN A 222 -21.80 -14.74 -7.00
CA ASN A 222 -21.06 -15.17 -5.80
C ASN A 222 -20.74 -16.69 -5.77
N ARG A 223 -20.68 -17.38 -6.91
CA ARG A 223 -20.43 -18.82 -6.94
C ARG A 223 -18.99 -19.20 -7.22
N ALA A 224 -18.19 -18.27 -7.71
CA ALA A 224 -16.79 -18.52 -8.06
C ALA A 224 -15.92 -17.27 -7.85
N LEU A 225 -14.63 -17.48 -7.83
CA LEU A 225 -13.61 -16.46 -8.02
C LEU A 225 -13.09 -16.57 -9.44
N ARG A 226 -12.90 -15.43 -10.09
CA ARG A 226 -12.33 -15.33 -11.42
C ARG A 226 -11.01 -14.60 -11.35
N ILE A 227 -9.96 -15.24 -11.86
CA ILE A 227 -8.61 -14.68 -11.93
C ILE A 227 -8.46 -14.03 -13.31
N TYR A 228 -8.02 -12.79 -13.31
CA TYR A 228 -7.62 -12.05 -14.50
C TYR A 228 -6.10 -11.88 -14.47
N SER A 229 -5.44 -12.29 -15.54
CA SER A 229 -4.05 -12.00 -15.81
C SER A 229 -3.92 -11.15 -17.06
N THR A 230 -2.83 -10.43 -17.17
CA THR A 230 -2.58 -9.55 -18.31
C THR A 230 -2.09 -10.34 -19.53
N ALA A 231 -2.48 -9.88 -20.73
CA ALA A 231 -1.94 -10.35 -22.00
C ALA A 231 -0.90 -9.39 -22.59
N HIS A 232 -0.58 -8.29 -21.89
CA HIS A 232 0.43 -7.35 -22.36
C HIS A 232 1.81 -8.01 -22.40
N GLN A 233 2.54 -7.82 -23.47
CA GLN A 233 3.93 -8.30 -23.59
C GLN A 233 4.88 -7.31 -22.92
N THR A 234 5.91 -7.83 -22.26
CA THR A 234 6.96 -7.02 -21.64
C THR A 234 8.33 -7.64 -21.84
N ASN A 235 9.33 -6.79 -22.03
CA ASN A 235 10.74 -7.16 -21.98
C ASN A 235 11.36 -6.96 -20.59
N THR A 236 10.63 -6.34 -19.66
CA THR A 236 11.05 -6.16 -18.27
C THR A 236 11.08 -7.53 -17.57
N ARG A 237 12.18 -7.80 -16.88
CA ARG A 237 12.39 -9.05 -16.15
C ARG A 237 12.70 -8.73 -14.68
N ILE A 238 11.73 -9.00 -13.85
CA ILE A 238 11.82 -8.92 -12.38
C ILE A 238 11.52 -10.32 -11.85
N PRO A 239 12.27 -10.85 -10.87
CA PRO A 239 11.89 -12.08 -10.18
C PRO A 239 10.49 -11.98 -9.60
N THR A 240 9.81 -13.12 -9.41
CA THR A 240 8.50 -13.10 -8.75
C THR A 240 8.53 -12.29 -7.46
N LEU A 241 7.55 -11.43 -7.25
CA LEU A 241 7.48 -10.60 -6.04
C LEU A 241 7.25 -11.44 -4.77
N LEU A 242 6.81 -12.69 -4.94
CA LEU A 242 6.64 -13.62 -3.81
C LEU A 242 7.96 -14.03 -3.14
N HIS A 243 9.12 -13.72 -3.72
CA HIS A 243 10.39 -13.93 -3.02
C HIS A 243 10.62 -12.87 -1.93
N ASP A 244 10.01 -11.70 -2.06
CA ASP A 244 10.08 -10.63 -1.06
C ASP A 244 9.15 -10.93 0.12
N SER A 245 9.70 -10.95 1.33
CA SER A 245 8.95 -11.31 2.54
C SER A 245 7.83 -10.30 2.84
N GLN A 246 8.11 -9.01 2.67
CA GLN A 246 7.12 -7.95 2.88
C GLN A 246 5.94 -8.10 1.92
N TYR A 247 6.20 -8.26 0.60
CA TYR A 247 5.15 -8.46 -0.39
C TYR A 247 4.32 -9.71 -0.11
N ARG A 248 4.97 -10.83 0.19
CA ARG A 248 4.29 -12.10 0.52
C ARG A 248 3.42 -11.97 1.77
N THR A 249 3.91 -11.29 2.80
CA THR A 249 3.14 -11.00 4.01
C THR A 249 1.97 -10.07 3.70
N ALA A 250 2.16 -9.08 2.82
CA ALA A 250 1.12 -8.16 2.39
C ALA A 250 -0.03 -8.88 1.68
N LEU A 251 0.23 -9.91 0.88
CA LEU A 251 -0.83 -10.75 0.32
C LEU A 251 -1.65 -11.45 1.41
N ALA A 252 -1.01 -11.91 2.47
CA ALA A 252 -1.68 -12.59 3.58
C ALA A 252 -2.61 -11.66 4.38
N TRP A 253 -2.18 -10.41 4.64
CA TRP A 253 -3.01 -9.45 5.38
C TRP A 253 -3.87 -8.54 4.49
N GLN A 254 -3.78 -8.63 3.16
CA GLN A 254 -4.46 -7.74 2.21
C GLN A 254 -5.96 -7.57 2.48
N ASN A 255 -6.62 -8.62 2.96
CA ASN A 255 -8.05 -8.60 3.30
C ASN A 255 -8.33 -8.36 4.79
N THR A 256 -7.35 -7.91 5.56
CA THR A 256 -7.55 -7.53 6.95
C THR A 256 -8.18 -6.13 6.99
N ALA A 257 -9.47 -6.05 7.35
CA ALA A 257 -10.30 -4.84 7.28
C ALA A 257 -10.43 -4.29 5.84
N TYR A 258 -10.06 -3.04 5.55
CA TYR A 258 -10.12 -2.52 4.18
C TYR A 258 -8.90 -2.95 3.39
N ASN A 259 -9.14 -3.65 2.26
CA ASN A 259 -8.06 -4.10 1.39
C ASN A 259 -7.15 -2.96 0.94
N GLN A 260 -5.84 -3.20 0.96
CA GLN A 260 -4.82 -2.32 0.42
C GLN A 260 -3.95 -3.09 -0.58
N PRO A 261 -3.43 -2.46 -1.63
CA PRO A 261 -2.50 -3.11 -2.55
C PRO A 261 -1.21 -3.52 -1.82
N PRO A 262 -0.64 -4.69 -2.14
CA PRO A 262 0.62 -5.12 -1.55
C PRO A 262 1.77 -4.25 -2.07
N HIS A 263 2.77 -3.99 -1.21
CA HIS A 263 4.01 -3.29 -1.56
C HIS A 263 5.21 -4.17 -1.23
N PRO A 264 6.20 -4.28 -2.14
CA PRO A 264 7.47 -4.92 -1.82
C PRO A 264 8.37 -4.04 -0.95
N SER A 265 9.42 -4.64 -0.41
CA SER A 265 10.46 -3.95 0.37
C SER A 265 11.44 -3.14 -0.49
N PHE A 266 11.29 -3.17 -1.80
CA PHE A 266 12.13 -2.47 -2.76
C PHE A 266 11.28 -1.72 -3.78
N PHE A 267 11.82 -0.64 -4.33
CA PHE A 267 11.10 0.20 -5.29
C PHE A 267 10.91 -0.51 -6.63
N ILE A 268 9.68 -0.49 -7.15
CA ILE A 268 9.34 -0.83 -8.53
C ILE A 268 8.62 0.38 -9.14
N GLY A 269 9.18 0.92 -10.21
CA GLY A 269 8.64 2.11 -10.87
C GLY A 269 9.56 2.60 -11.98
N GLY A 270 9.28 3.79 -12.50
CA GLY A 270 10.14 4.49 -13.45
C GLY A 270 11.53 4.74 -12.86
N ASN A 271 12.57 4.43 -13.60
CA ASN A 271 13.97 4.60 -13.15
C ASN A 271 14.35 3.75 -11.92
N MET A 272 13.68 2.62 -11.70
CA MET A 272 13.99 1.71 -10.60
C MET A 272 15.45 1.20 -10.67
N PRO A 273 16.11 0.98 -9.53
CA PRO A 273 17.38 0.24 -9.49
C PRO A 273 17.21 -1.21 -9.92
N THR A 274 18.29 -1.93 -10.12
CA THR A 274 18.23 -3.38 -10.37
C THR A 274 17.49 -4.06 -9.21
N PRO A 275 16.42 -4.83 -9.48
CA PRO A 275 15.67 -5.51 -8.42
C PRO A 275 16.56 -6.46 -7.62
N PRO A 276 16.31 -6.63 -6.32
CA PRO A 276 17.06 -7.59 -5.53
C PRO A 276 16.84 -9.00 -6.09
N ARG A 277 17.90 -9.79 -6.09
CA ARG A 277 17.82 -11.20 -6.48
C ARG A 277 17.41 -12.05 -5.30
N PRO A 278 16.45 -12.98 -5.46
CA PRO A 278 16.11 -13.91 -4.39
C PRO A 278 17.32 -14.76 -4.00
N SER A 279 17.47 -14.99 -2.70
CA SER A 279 18.40 -15.99 -2.20
C SER A 279 17.75 -17.36 -2.41
N VAL A 280 18.08 -18.01 -3.53
CA VAL A 280 17.54 -19.32 -3.89
C VAL A 280 18.47 -20.40 -3.35
N TYR A 281 17.96 -21.24 -2.46
CA TYR A 281 18.62 -22.47 -2.07
C TYR A 281 18.13 -23.62 -2.96
N THR A 282 19.05 -24.24 -3.66
CA THR A 282 18.79 -25.52 -4.37
C THR A 282 19.45 -26.63 -3.54
N PRO A 283 18.67 -27.57 -3.01
CA PRO A 283 19.19 -28.69 -2.22
C PRO A 283 20.12 -29.59 -3.02
#